data_44c295b3343b59eeb7cf47dac488dfa9
#
_entry.id   44c295b3343b59eeb7cf47dac488dfa9
#
_cell.length_a   1.000
_cell.length_b   1.000
_cell.length_c   1.000
_cell.angle_alpha   90.00
_cell.angle_beta   90.00
_cell.angle_gamma   90.00
#
_symmetry.space_group_name_H-M   'P 1'
#
loop_
_entity.id
_entity.type
_entity.pdbx_description
1 polymer ?
#
loop_
_entity_poly.entity_id
_entity_poly.type
_entity_poly.pdbx_seq_one_letter_code
_entity_poly.pdbx_strand_id
1 'polypeptide(L)' 'MKYNFDQVTDRSHTDATKWYVVQETLDIPDVTPLWIADMDFAVSDPIQAALKKRMECPAYGYTERGPIYTQVMA' A
#
# COMPACT_ATOMS: atom_id res chain seq x y z
N MET A 1 2.54 -5.28 19.67
CA MET A 1 3.11 -4.41 18.61
C MET A 1 2.41 -3.06 18.61
N LYS A 2 3.19 -2.01 18.54
CA LYS A 2 2.64 -0.65 18.58
C LYS A 2 2.72 -0.03 17.18
N TYR A 3 1.60 0.46 16.69
CA TYR A 3 1.54 1.10 15.37
C TYR A 3 1.61 2.63 15.54
N ASN A 4 2.27 3.29 14.60
CA ASN A 4 2.37 4.74 14.60
C ASN A 4 1.41 5.32 13.56
N PHE A 5 0.20 5.68 14.00
CA PHE A 5 -0.81 6.29 13.15
C PHE A 5 -0.70 7.81 13.08
N ASP A 6 0.21 8.39 13.84
CA ASP A 6 0.46 9.84 13.78
C ASP A 6 1.46 10.21 12.69
N GLN A 7 2.22 9.23 12.20
CA GLN A 7 3.17 9.46 11.13
C GLN A 7 2.48 9.38 9.78
N VAL A 8 2.57 10.48 9.04
CA VAL A 8 2.04 10.55 7.66
C VAL A 8 3.11 10.06 6.69
N THR A 9 2.74 9.12 5.85
CA THR A 9 3.62 8.66 4.76
C THR A 9 3.43 9.61 3.58
N ASP A 10 4.48 10.33 3.20
CA ASP A 10 4.44 11.23 2.06
C ASP A 10 4.49 10.44 0.76
N ARG A 11 3.37 10.36 0.08
CA ARG A 11 3.23 9.69 -1.22
C ARG A 11 3.04 10.68 -2.36
N SER A 12 3.22 11.98 -2.07
CA SER A 12 3.17 13.01 -3.12
C SER A 12 4.29 12.78 -4.13
N HIS A 13 4.03 13.12 -5.38
CA HIS A 13 4.98 12.94 -6.49
C HIS A 13 5.42 11.48 -6.69
N THR A 14 4.64 10.52 -6.20
CA THR A 14 4.68 9.13 -6.61
C THR A 14 3.59 8.91 -7.65
N ASP A 15 3.50 7.75 -8.25
CA ASP A 15 2.41 7.47 -9.19
C ASP A 15 1.13 7.02 -8.47
N ALA A 16 1.02 7.25 -7.15
CA ALA A 16 -0.21 6.96 -6.40
C ALA A 16 -1.36 7.80 -6.96
N THR A 17 -2.43 7.15 -7.39
CA THR A 17 -3.56 7.80 -8.07
C THR A 17 -4.13 8.95 -7.26
N LYS A 18 -4.25 8.77 -5.95
CA LYS A 18 -4.80 9.78 -5.03
C LYS A 18 -4.10 11.13 -5.17
N TRP A 19 -2.78 11.12 -5.27
CA TRP A 19 -1.95 12.33 -5.37
C TRP A 19 -1.69 12.73 -6.82
N TYR A 20 -1.50 11.74 -7.69
CA TYR A 20 -1.17 11.96 -9.09
C TYR A 20 -2.22 12.82 -9.81
N VAL A 21 -3.50 12.50 -9.62
CA VAL A 21 -4.59 13.21 -10.31
C VAL A 21 -4.60 14.68 -9.93
N VAL A 22 -4.49 15.02 -8.64
CA VAL A 22 -4.56 16.42 -8.21
C VAL A 22 -3.28 17.18 -8.52
N GLN A 23 -2.13 16.54 -8.51
CA GLN A 23 -0.85 17.21 -8.74
C GLN A 23 -0.47 17.30 -10.20
N GLU A 24 -0.64 16.22 -10.96
CA GLU A 24 -0.15 16.15 -12.33
C GLU A 24 -1.25 16.36 -13.38
N THR A 25 -2.46 15.90 -13.10
CA THR A 25 -3.57 16.02 -14.06
C THR A 25 -4.35 17.32 -13.88
N LEU A 26 -4.72 17.65 -12.64
CA LEU A 26 -5.48 18.87 -12.34
C LEU A 26 -4.62 20.06 -12.00
N ASP A 27 -3.33 19.85 -11.73
CA ASP A 27 -2.34 20.87 -11.40
C ASP A 27 -2.78 21.75 -10.22
N ILE A 28 -3.20 21.08 -9.12
CA ILE A 28 -3.62 21.75 -7.89
C ILE A 28 -2.68 21.31 -6.77
N PRO A 29 -1.58 22.03 -6.50
CA PRO A 29 -0.50 21.54 -5.62
C PRO A 29 -0.82 21.56 -4.12
N ASP A 30 -1.71 22.46 -3.66
CA ASP A 30 -1.93 22.71 -2.23
C ASP A 30 -3.26 22.15 -1.74
N VAL A 31 -3.72 21.04 -2.30
CA VAL A 31 -5.01 20.44 -1.98
C VAL A 31 -4.80 19.17 -1.11
N THR A 32 -5.67 19.01 -0.11
CA THR A 32 -5.74 17.75 0.64
C THR A 32 -6.70 16.80 -0.09
N PRO A 33 -6.21 15.69 -0.66
CA PRO A 33 -7.06 14.77 -1.40
C PRO A 33 -8.00 13.99 -0.47
N LEU A 34 -9.30 14.08 -0.73
CA LEU A 34 -10.33 13.35 0.01
C LEU A 34 -11.30 12.62 -0.94
N TRP A 35 -10.93 12.48 -2.19
CA TRP A 35 -11.84 12.00 -3.24
C TRP A 35 -11.86 10.49 -3.42
N ILE A 36 -10.84 9.80 -2.96
CA ILE A 36 -10.71 8.36 -3.12
C ILE A 36 -10.35 7.70 -1.78
N ALA A 37 -10.87 6.52 -1.53
CA ALA A 37 -10.62 5.77 -0.30
C ALA A 37 -9.22 5.16 -0.35
N ASP A 38 -8.24 5.92 0.06
CA ASP A 38 -6.83 5.54 0.05
C ASP A 38 -6.15 6.27 1.21
N MET A 39 -5.68 5.55 2.19
CA MET A 39 -5.09 6.11 3.40
C MET A 39 -3.57 6.23 3.25
N ASP A 40 -3.01 7.29 3.81
CA ASP A 40 -1.56 7.54 3.82
C ASP A 40 -0.87 7.02 5.08
N PHE A 41 -1.48 6.03 5.73
CA PHE A 41 -0.85 5.33 6.84
C PHE A 41 0.01 4.18 6.36
N ALA A 42 1.11 3.94 7.05
CA ALA A 42 1.94 2.78 6.76
C ALA A 42 1.16 1.49 7.05
N VAL A 43 1.36 0.49 6.22
CA VAL A 43 0.80 -0.85 6.46
C VAL A 43 1.42 -1.44 7.73
N SER A 44 0.69 -2.31 8.43
CA SER A 44 1.17 -2.92 9.67
C SER A 44 2.48 -3.72 9.47
N ASP A 45 3.31 -3.76 10.50
CA ASP A 45 4.61 -4.43 10.42
C ASP A 45 4.52 -5.91 10.03
N PRO A 46 3.56 -6.71 10.55
CA PRO A 46 3.43 -8.11 10.10
C PRO A 46 3.17 -8.26 8.61
N ILE A 47 2.34 -7.38 8.03
CA ILE A 47 2.05 -7.41 6.59
C ILE A 47 3.30 -7.03 5.80
N GLN A 48 4.00 -5.98 6.24
CA GLN A 48 5.22 -5.54 5.58
C GLN A 48 6.29 -6.64 5.63
N ALA A 49 6.43 -7.31 6.76
CA ALA A 49 7.39 -8.42 6.92
C ALA A 49 7.05 -9.59 6.00
N ALA A 50 5.78 -9.93 5.85
CA ALA A 50 5.35 -11.01 4.97
C ALA A 50 5.66 -10.69 3.50
N LEU A 51 5.46 -9.44 3.09
CA LEU A 51 5.80 -9.00 1.73
C LEU A 51 7.31 -9.06 1.48
N LYS A 52 8.11 -8.61 2.44
CA LYS A 52 9.58 -8.69 2.33
C LYS A 52 10.05 -10.12 2.21
N LYS A 53 9.47 -11.02 2.99
CA LYS A 53 9.81 -12.45 2.93
C LYS A 53 9.48 -13.02 1.55
N ARG A 54 8.34 -12.65 0.97
CA ARG A 54 7.97 -13.10 -0.37
C ARG A 54 8.95 -12.60 -1.42
N MET A 55 9.47 -11.39 -1.24
CA MET A 55 10.45 -10.79 -2.16
C MET A 55 11.80 -11.51 -2.16
N GLU A 56 12.11 -12.29 -1.13
CA GLU A 56 13.36 -13.07 -1.09
C GLU A 56 13.42 -14.10 -2.22
N CYS A 57 12.27 -14.54 -2.73
CA CYS A 57 12.18 -15.38 -3.91
C CYS A 57 11.91 -14.50 -5.13
N PRO A 58 12.90 -14.26 -6.00
CA PRO A 58 12.77 -13.26 -7.08
C PRO A 58 11.96 -13.73 -8.28
N ALA A 59 11.37 -14.92 -8.24
CA ALA A 59 10.52 -15.41 -9.31
C ALA A 59 9.05 -15.30 -8.91
N TYR A 60 8.26 -14.55 -9.67
CA TYR A 60 6.88 -14.19 -9.34
C TYR A 60 5.84 -14.80 -10.27
N GLY A 61 6.10 -15.99 -10.74
CA GLY A 61 5.19 -16.68 -11.67
C GLY A 61 3.79 -16.92 -11.12
N TYR A 62 3.10 -17.88 -11.68
CA TYR A 62 1.75 -18.22 -11.24
C TYR A 62 1.75 -18.89 -9.88
N THR A 63 0.76 -18.54 -9.05
CA THR A 63 0.61 -19.08 -7.70
C THR A 63 -0.77 -19.69 -7.55
N GLU A 64 -0.81 -20.92 -7.03
CA GLU A 64 -2.07 -21.58 -6.74
C GLU A 64 -2.64 -21.17 -5.39
N ARG A 65 -3.95 -21.25 -5.23
CA ARG A 65 -4.61 -21.09 -3.94
C ARG A 65 -4.50 -22.41 -3.18
N GLY A 66 -3.35 -22.60 -2.55
CA GLY A 66 -3.03 -23.83 -1.84
C GLY A 66 -3.71 -23.97 -0.48
N PRO A 67 -3.31 -24.99 0.31
CA PRO A 67 -3.94 -25.25 1.63
C PRO A 67 -3.85 -24.07 2.60
N ILE A 68 -2.76 -23.33 2.59
CA ILE A 68 -2.59 -22.17 3.48
C ILE A 68 -3.63 -21.11 3.18
N TYR A 69 -3.86 -20.82 1.90
CA TYR A 69 -4.88 -19.86 1.48
C TYR A 69 -6.26 -20.28 1.99
N THR A 70 -6.61 -21.54 1.80
CA THR A 70 -7.91 -22.08 2.20
C THR A 70 -8.10 -21.99 3.72
N GLN A 71 -7.08 -22.29 4.50
CA GLN A 71 -7.13 -22.22 5.96
C GLN A 71 -7.35 -20.79 6.45
N VAL A 72 -6.66 -19.82 5.84
CA VAL A 72 -6.75 -18.42 6.25
C VAL A 72 -8.09 -17.81 5.88
N MET A 73 -8.66 -18.20 4.74
CA MET A 73 -9.92 -17.65 4.23
C MET A 73 -11.16 -18.34 4.78
N ALA A 74 -11.00 -19.47 5.43
CA ALA A 74 -12.12 -20.23 6.00
C ALA A 74 -12.69 -19.56 7.25
#